data_1d469889c42ecfca82e7545072cd7d9b
#
_entry.id   1d469889c42ecfca82e7545072cd7d9b
#
_cell.length_a   1.000
_cell.length_b   1.000
_cell.length_c   1.000
_cell.angle_alpha   90.00
_cell.angle_beta   90.00
_cell.angle_gamma   90.00
#
_symmetry.space_group_name_H-M   'P 1'
#
loop_
_entity.id
_entity.type
_entity.pdbx_description
1 polymer ?
#
loop_
_entity_poly.entity_id
_entity_poly.type
_entity_poly.pdbx_seq_one_letter_code
_entity_poly.pdbx_strand_id
1 'polypeptide(L)'
;AAAGLAAVMAAALTLAYQSRMLLPLWIRWESAHICGETAAEPDEILLRGRRATVCKGGAAVWQSERGIRVQDVLWCDIDHDGDKELMLLCWKRGRYGESRPFWVEEDEKSWSQHIYIYDWTEEGIRPIWMASDIGMDAERWRFDERERLVITERNGRESAWDWLTWGLSALGNPVRAG
;
A
#
# COMPACT_ATOMS: atom_id res chain seq x y z
N ALA A 1 -31.81 -31.22 0.28
CA ALA A 1 -31.28 -30.37 1.40
C ALA A 1 -29.84 -29.92 1.15
N ALA A 2 -28.91 -30.83 0.77
CA ALA A 2 -27.47 -30.48 0.57
C ALA A 2 -27.25 -29.47 -0.58
N ALA A 3 -27.91 -29.57 -1.71
CA ALA A 3 -27.78 -28.66 -2.85
C ALA A 3 -28.25 -27.24 -2.51
N GLY A 4 -29.29 -27.07 -1.71
CA GLY A 4 -29.78 -25.77 -1.27
C GLY A 4 -28.77 -25.07 -0.33
N LEU A 5 -28.16 -25.82 0.59
CA LEU A 5 -27.15 -25.28 1.48
C LEU A 5 -25.88 -24.81 0.71
N ALA A 6 -25.45 -25.62 -0.27
CA ALA A 6 -24.28 -25.26 -1.12
C ALA A 6 -24.53 -23.97 -1.93
N ALA A 7 -25.75 -23.80 -2.48
CA ALA A 7 -26.13 -22.61 -3.23
C ALA A 7 -26.14 -21.35 -2.32
N VAL A 8 -26.68 -21.45 -1.11
CA VAL A 8 -26.69 -20.36 -0.14
C VAL A 8 -25.28 -19.98 0.28
N MET A 9 -24.39 -20.94 0.54
CA MET A 9 -23.00 -20.69 0.86
C MET A 9 -22.26 -20.02 -0.30
N ALA A 10 -22.46 -20.47 -1.54
CA ALA A 10 -21.84 -19.86 -2.72
C ALA A 10 -22.31 -18.41 -2.91
N ALA A 11 -23.60 -18.12 -2.74
CA ALA A 11 -24.12 -16.76 -2.81
C ALA A 11 -23.54 -15.86 -1.71
N ALA A 12 -23.46 -16.36 -0.48
CA ALA A 12 -22.88 -15.61 0.63
C ALA A 12 -21.38 -15.30 0.41
N LEU A 13 -20.60 -16.25 -0.11
CA LEU A 13 -19.21 -16.06 -0.46
C LEU A 13 -19.05 -15.04 -1.59
N THR A 14 -19.92 -15.10 -2.61
CA THR A 14 -19.91 -14.14 -3.72
C THR A 14 -20.18 -12.72 -3.23
N LEU A 15 -21.20 -12.55 -2.38
CA LEU A 15 -21.51 -11.26 -1.77
C LEU A 15 -20.37 -10.74 -0.90
N ALA A 16 -19.76 -11.59 -0.08
CA ALA A 16 -18.61 -11.23 0.76
C ALA A 16 -17.39 -10.82 -0.09
N TYR A 17 -17.20 -11.45 -1.24
CA TYR A 17 -16.15 -11.09 -2.18
C TYR A 17 -16.44 -9.75 -2.88
N GLN A 18 -17.65 -9.57 -3.40
CA GLN A 18 -18.07 -8.34 -4.08
C GLN A 18 -18.06 -7.11 -3.14
N SER A 19 -18.46 -7.29 -1.88
CA SER A 19 -18.41 -6.25 -0.85
C SER A 19 -17.02 -6.01 -0.25
N ARG A 20 -15.98 -6.67 -0.79
CA ARG A 20 -14.59 -6.60 -0.26
C ARG A 20 -14.44 -6.98 1.22
N MET A 21 -15.37 -7.71 1.78
CA MET A 21 -15.18 -8.33 3.09
C MET A 21 -14.06 -9.38 3.09
N LEU A 22 -13.79 -9.96 1.92
CA LEU A 22 -12.61 -10.79 1.65
C LEU A 22 -11.62 -10.02 0.81
N LEU A 23 -10.32 -10.28 1.02
CA LEU A 23 -9.26 -9.73 0.16
C LEU A 23 -9.44 -10.23 -1.28
N PRO A 24 -9.35 -9.36 -2.28
CA PRO A 24 -9.45 -9.75 -3.68
C PRO A 24 -8.42 -10.81 -4.08
N LEU A 25 -8.85 -11.81 -4.85
CA LEU A 25 -7.97 -12.91 -5.29
C LEU A 25 -6.95 -12.49 -6.36
N TRP A 26 -7.18 -11.35 -7.03
CA TRP A 26 -6.29 -10.83 -8.06
C TRP A 26 -5.04 -10.13 -7.49
N ILE A 27 -4.99 -9.87 -6.18
CA ILE A 27 -3.86 -9.19 -5.57
C ILE A 27 -2.60 -10.02 -5.78
N ARG A 28 -1.60 -9.39 -6.35
CA ARG A 28 -0.24 -9.92 -6.41
C ARG A 28 0.49 -9.51 -5.15
N TRP A 29 0.84 -10.51 -4.35
CA TRP A 29 1.59 -10.32 -3.12
C TRP A 29 3.06 -10.43 -3.44
N GLU A 30 3.76 -9.32 -3.39
CA GLU A 30 5.19 -9.29 -3.67
C GLU A 30 6.01 -9.69 -2.44
N SER A 31 7.28 -9.99 -2.71
CA SER A 31 8.32 -10.14 -1.71
C SER A 31 9.51 -9.33 -2.16
N ALA A 32 10.07 -8.54 -1.28
CA ALA A 32 11.18 -7.65 -1.60
C ALA A 32 12.30 -7.77 -0.56
N HIS A 33 13.52 -7.57 -1.03
CA HIS A 33 14.71 -7.37 -0.22
C HIS A 33 15.49 -6.23 -0.86
N ILE A 34 15.42 -5.06 -0.27
CA ILE A 34 16.10 -3.85 -0.71
C ILE A 34 17.22 -3.57 0.27
N CYS A 35 18.44 -3.42 -0.21
CA CYS A 35 19.59 -3.04 0.60
C CYS A 35 19.83 -1.55 0.46
N GLY A 36 20.20 -0.89 1.56
CA GLY A 36 20.63 0.50 1.54
C GLY A 36 21.94 0.66 0.78
N GLU A 37 22.10 1.79 0.12
CA GLU A 37 23.28 2.12 -0.68
C GLU A 37 24.32 2.91 0.11
N THR A 38 23.85 3.59 1.17
CA THR A 38 24.68 4.44 2.01
C THR A 38 24.55 4.11 3.49
N ALA A 39 25.49 4.56 4.29
CA ALA A 39 25.43 4.40 5.74
C ALA A 39 24.29 5.21 6.40
N ALA A 40 23.77 6.22 5.73
CA ALA A 40 22.65 7.02 6.21
C ALA A 40 21.31 6.28 6.04
N GLU A 41 21.18 5.44 5.02
CA GLU A 41 19.98 4.65 4.73
C GLU A 41 19.80 3.46 5.69
N PRO A 42 18.59 2.84 5.73
CA PRO A 42 18.40 1.53 6.38
C PRO A 42 19.34 0.49 5.75
N ASP A 43 19.81 -0.47 6.55
CA ASP A 43 20.65 -1.53 6.00
C ASP A 43 19.84 -2.42 5.05
N GLU A 44 18.61 -2.73 5.45
CA GLU A 44 17.71 -3.59 4.69
C GLU A 44 16.24 -3.18 4.88
N ILE A 45 15.48 -3.27 3.79
CA ILE A 45 14.02 -3.22 3.79
C ILE A 45 13.51 -4.56 3.27
N LEU A 46 12.72 -5.26 4.06
CA LEU A 46 12.22 -6.59 3.76
C LEU A 46 10.70 -6.56 3.63
N LEU A 47 10.16 -7.11 2.53
CA LEU A 47 8.76 -7.46 2.44
C LEU A 47 8.60 -8.97 2.44
N ARG A 48 8.08 -9.53 3.54
CA ARG A 48 7.84 -10.97 3.68
C ARG A 48 6.50 -11.23 4.36
N GLY A 49 5.73 -12.17 3.86
CA GLY A 49 4.46 -12.56 4.46
C GLY A 49 3.46 -11.39 4.60
N ARG A 50 3.44 -10.45 3.64
CA ARG A 50 2.58 -9.25 3.63
C ARG A 50 2.91 -8.25 4.73
N ARG A 51 4.17 -8.21 5.14
CA ARG A 51 4.67 -7.35 6.21
C ARG A 51 5.99 -6.72 5.80
N ALA A 52 6.08 -5.42 5.91
CA ALA A 52 7.31 -4.67 5.70
C ALA A 52 8.09 -4.58 7.03
N THR A 53 9.39 -4.76 6.96
CA THR A 53 10.33 -4.63 8.08
C THR A 53 11.52 -3.81 7.61
N VAL A 54 11.95 -2.87 8.42
CA VAL A 54 13.17 -2.09 8.20
C VAL A 54 14.19 -2.45 9.25
N CYS A 55 15.42 -2.73 8.80
CA CYS A 55 16.53 -3.13 9.63
C CYS A 55 17.64 -2.09 9.61
N LYS A 56 18.27 -1.87 10.75
CA LYS A 56 19.47 -1.03 10.92
C LYS A 56 20.35 -1.64 12.01
N GLY A 57 21.66 -1.68 11.78
CA GLY A 57 22.61 -2.30 12.74
C GLY A 57 22.35 -3.78 12.95
N GLY A 58 21.81 -4.50 11.96
CA GLY A 58 21.46 -5.92 12.05
C GLY A 58 20.19 -6.23 12.87
N ALA A 59 19.45 -5.21 13.30
CA ALA A 59 18.21 -5.36 14.05
C ALA A 59 17.01 -4.77 13.32
N ALA A 60 15.82 -5.35 13.50
CA ALA A 60 14.58 -4.77 13.02
C ALA A 60 14.23 -3.54 13.88
N VAL A 61 14.29 -2.36 13.27
CA VAL A 61 14.00 -1.08 13.94
C VAL A 61 12.56 -0.63 13.72
N TRP A 62 11.88 -1.15 12.69
CA TRP A 62 10.49 -0.86 12.42
C TRP A 62 9.79 -2.02 11.69
N GLN A 63 8.50 -2.13 11.90
CA GLN A 63 7.63 -3.05 11.17
C GLN A 63 6.28 -2.40 10.89
N SER A 64 5.72 -2.71 9.71
CA SER A 64 4.37 -2.29 9.36
C SER A 64 3.34 -2.83 10.37
N GLU A 65 2.27 -2.06 10.60
CA GLU A 65 1.22 -2.41 11.55
C GLU A 65 0.58 -3.78 11.26
N ARG A 66 0.19 -4.50 12.32
CA ARG A 66 -0.45 -5.82 12.19
C ARG A 66 -1.80 -5.77 11.47
N GLY A 67 -2.48 -4.62 11.50
CA GLY A 67 -3.79 -4.40 10.87
C GLY A 67 -3.76 -4.29 9.35
N ILE A 68 -2.59 -3.99 8.77
CA ILE A 68 -2.41 -3.83 7.32
C ILE A 68 -1.81 -5.08 6.68
N ARG A 69 -2.04 -5.23 5.37
CA ARG A 69 -1.43 -6.26 4.53
C ARG A 69 -0.69 -5.56 3.41
N VAL A 70 0.62 -5.53 3.50
CA VAL A 70 1.48 -4.89 2.51
C VAL A 70 1.51 -5.76 1.25
N GLN A 71 1.11 -5.17 0.12
CA GLN A 71 1.11 -5.81 -1.19
C GLN A 71 2.50 -5.70 -1.81
N ASP A 72 3.08 -4.50 -1.77
CA ASP A 72 4.37 -4.18 -2.36
C ASP A 72 5.03 -2.99 -1.68
N VAL A 73 6.33 -2.81 -1.88
CA VAL A 73 7.15 -1.71 -1.32
C VAL A 73 8.02 -1.09 -2.40
N LEU A 74 8.21 0.23 -2.31
CA LEU A 74 9.23 0.97 -3.05
C LEU A 74 10.12 1.74 -2.07
N TRP A 75 11.37 1.93 -2.46
CA TRP A 75 12.34 2.76 -1.78
C TRP A 75 12.88 3.76 -2.80
N CYS A 76 12.38 4.98 -2.81
CA CYS A 76 12.63 5.99 -3.84
C CYS A 76 12.43 7.38 -3.28
N ASP A 77 13.09 8.35 -3.88
CA ASP A 77 12.94 9.78 -3.59
C ASP A 77 11.68 10.31 -4.31
N ILE A 78 10.53 10.25 -3.63
CA ILE A 78 9.24 10.61 -4.24
C ILE A 78 8.94 12.10 -4.13
N ASP A 79 9.52 12.80 -3.16
CA ASP A 79 9.30 14.23 -2.95
C ASP A 79 10.45 15.11 -3.49
N HIS A 80 11.46 14.47 -4.09
CA HIS A 80 12.59 15.09 -4.79
C HIS A 80 13.48 15.96 -3.88
N ASP A 81 13.60 15.60 -2.62
CA ASP A 81 14.46 16.31 -1.68
C ASP A 81 15.89 15.74 -1.60
N GLY A 82 16.14 14.60 -2.25
CA GLY A 82 17.41 13.90 -2.36
C GLY A 82 17.55 12.73 -1.38
N ASP A 83 16.65 12.58 -0.43
CA ASP A 83 16.55 11.42 0.45
C ASP A 83 15.48 10.45 -0.10
N LYS A 84 15.51 9.20 0.31
CA LYS A 84 14.53 8.20 -0.17
C LYS A 84 13.49 7.90 0.89
N GLU A 85 12.24 7.73 0.46
CA GLU A 85 11.11 7.34 1.29
C GLU A 85 10.77 5.86 1.11
N LEU A 86 10.26 5.27 2.20
CA LEU A 86 9.60 3.99 2.16
C LEU A 86 8.13 4.15 1.78
N MET A 87 7.78 3.65 0.61
CA MET A 87 6.40 3.64 0.15
C MET A 87 5.81 2.23 0.30
N LEU A 88 4.61 2.14 0.84
CA LEU A 88 3.85 0.89 0.97
C LEU A 88 2.57 0.96 0.14
N LEU A 89 2.39 0.03 -0.79
CA LEU A 89 1.08 -0.30 -1.33
C LEU A 89 0.45 -1.35 -0.43
N CYS A 90 -0.65 -1.05 0.22
CA CYS A 90 -1.18 -1.91 1.26
C CYS A 90 -2.70 -1.96 1.31
N TRP A 91 -3.22 -2.97 1.99
CA TRP A 91 -4.64 -3.22 2.21
C TRP A 91 -4.94 -3.16 3.70
N LYS A 92 -6.00 -2.45 4.06
CA LYS A 92 -6.51 -2.43 5.43
C LYS A 92 -8.03 -2.34 5.45
N ARG A 93 -8.61 -2.56 6.63
CA ARG A 93 -9.96 -2.16 6.99
C ARG A 93 -9.88 -0.91 7.85
N GLY A 94 -10.72 0.07 7.60
CA GLY A 94 -10.76 1.29 8.40
C GLY A 94 -11.12 0.95 9.85
N ARG A 95 -10.15 1.09 10.75
CA ARG A 95 -10.33 0.96 12.19
C ARG A 95 -10.01 2.30 12.82
N TYR A 96 -10.98 2.87 13.47
CA TYR A 96 -10.88 4.22 14.02
C TYR A 96 -10.56 4.24 15.52
N GLY A 97 -10.75 3.11 16.22
CA GLY A 97 -10.46 3.00 17.65
C GLY A 97 -11.09 4.10 18.48
N GLU A 98 -10.32 4.61 19.44
CA GLU A 98 -10.76 5.74 20.31
C GLU A 98 -10.82 7.08 19.57
N SER A 99 -10.09 7.21 18.46
CA SER A 99 -10.06 8.42 17.62
C SER A 99 -11.13 8.42 16.52
N ARG A 100 -12.22 7.67 16.71
CA ARG A 100 -13.31 7.60 15.74
C ARG A 100 -13.96 8.97 15.56
N PRO A 101 -14.00 9.49 14.30
CA PRO A 101 -14.73 10.72 14.00
C PRO A 101 -16.22 10.56 14.33
N PHE A 102 -16.87 11.64 14.79
CA PHE A 102 -18.27 11.60 15.25
C PHE A 102 -19.28 11.22 14.15
N TRP A 103 -18.89 11.30 12.88
CA TRP A 103 -19.70 10.88 11.72
C TRP A 103 -19.50 9.42 11.30
N VAL A 104 -18.58 8.70 11.97
CA VAL A 104 -18.28 7.28 11.69
C VAL A 104 -18.89 6.44 12.80
N GLU A 105 -19.95 5.70 12.49
CA GLU A 105 -20.68 4.89 13.48
C GLU A 105 -19.95 3.59 13.84
N GLU A 106 -19.36 2.92 12.85
CA GLU A 106 -18.65 1.64 13.03
C GLU A 106 -17.38 1.53 12.19
N ASP A 107 -16.50 0.57 12.55
CA ASP A 107 -15.31 0.26 11.78
C ASP A 107 -15.72 -0.34 10.42
N GLU A 108 -14.91 -0.08 9.39
CA GLU A 108 -15.13 -0.64 8.06
C GLU A 108 -14.93 -2.15 8.05
N LYS A 109 -15.89 -2.88 7.46
CA LYS A 109 -15.83 -4.33 7.29
C LYS A 109 -15.14 -4.74 5.98
N SER A 110 -15.05 -3.81 5.03
CA SER A 110 -14.45 -4.00 3.72
C SER A 110 -12.94 -3.68 3.73
N TRP A 111 -12.20 -4.39 2.88
CA TRP A 111 -10.81 -4.07 2.61
C TRP A 111 -10.72 -2.97 1.55
N SER A 112 -9.91 -1.96 1.80
CA SER A 112 -9.55 -0.90 0.85
C SER A 112 -8.04 -0.85 0.64
N GLN A 113 -7.63 -0.33 -0.51
CA GLN A 113 -6.23 -0.22 -0.88
C GLN A 113 -5.70 1.18 -0.57
N HIS A 114 -4.49 1.26 -0.05
CA HIS A 114 -3.89 2.48 0.46
C HIS A 114 -2.44 2.59 0.01
N ILE A 115 -1.95 3.82 -0.09
CA ILE A 115 -0.52 4.11 -0.22
C ILE A 115 -0.09 4.85 1.06
N TYR A 116 0.95 4.34 1.71
CA TYR A 116 1.58 4.97 2.85
C TYR A 116 3.01 5.33 2.51
N ILE A 117 3.42 6.53 2.87
CA ILE A 117 4.76 7.06 2.63
C ILE A 117 5.38 7.43 3.98
N TYR A 118 6.59 6.93 4.18
CA TYR A 118 7.35 7.11 5.39
C TYR A 118 8.72 7.68 5.04
N ASP A 119 9.10 8.68 5.75
CA ASP A 119 10.43 9.24 5.75
C ASP A 119 11.37 8.42 6.64
N TRP A 120 12.63 8.32 6.27
CA TRP A 120 13.68 7.73 7.06
C TRP A 120 14.57 8.83 7.65
N THR A 121 14.59 8.92 8.96
CA THR A 121 15.35 9.92 9.70
C THR A 121 16.38 9.27 10.63
N GLU A 122 17.28 10.05 11.22
CA GLU A 122 18.19 9.56 12.25
C GLU A 122 17.45 8.96 13.46
N GLU A 123 16.23 9.43 13.74
CA GLU A 123 15.39 8.94 14.83
C GLU A 123 14.59 7.67 14.44
N GLY A 124 14.61 7.27 13.16
CA GLY A 124 13.90 6.12 12.61
C GLY A 124 12.85 6.48 11.56
N ILE A 125 11.83 5.64 11.40
CA ILE A 125 10.78 5.82 10.40
C ILE A 125 9.66 6.71 10.93
N ARG A 126 9.30 7.73 10.14
CA ARG A 126 8.23 8.68 10.42
C ARG A 126 7.20 8.69 9.27
N PRO A 127 5.90 8.58 9.54
CA PRO A 127 4.89 8.73 8.50
C PRO A 127 4.83 10.18 8.01
N ILE A 128 4.88 10.39 6.69
CA ILE A 128 4.71 11.71 6.08
C ILE A 128 3.40 11.81 5.30
N TRP A 129 2.91 10.71 4.74
CA TRP A 129 1.63 10.70 4.07
C TRP A 129 0.93 9.33 4.15
N MET A 130 -0.34 9.38 4.48
CA MET A 130 -1.18 8.21 4.65
C MET A 130 -2.46 8.41 3.85
N ALA A 131 -2.50 7.92 2.60
CA ALA A 131 -3.71 7.99 1.80
C ALA A 131 -4.86 7.25 2.49
N SER A 132 -6.06 7.79 2.35
CA SER A 132 -7.29 7.07 2.67
C SER A 132 -7.48 5.88 1.72
N ASP A 133 -8.62 5.62 1.15
CA ASP A 133 -8.79 4.72 0.01
C ASP A 133 -8.26 5.42 -1.25
N ILE A 134 -7.38 4.75 -2.04
CA ILE A 134 -6.86 5.34 -3.29
C ILE A 134 -7.88 5.31 -4.43
N GLY A 135 -9.05 4.70 -4.22
CA GLY A 135 -10.16 4.69 -5.17
C GLY A 135 -9.91 3.94 -6.48
N MET A 136 -8.85 3.12 -6.54
CA MET A 136 -8.49 2.33 -7.71
C MET A 136 -8.00 0.93 -7.29
N ASP A 137 -8.01 -0.01 -8.23
CA ASP A 137 -7.47 -1.35 -8.04
C ASP A 137 -6.03 -1.41 -8.60
N ALA A 138 -5.05 -0.91 -7.84
CA ALA A 138 -3.65 -0.93 -8.21
C ALA A 138 -3.12 -2.38 -8.18
N GLU A 139 -2.82 -2.95 -9.34
CA GLU A 139 -2.25 -4.29 -9.45
C GLU A 139 -0.73 -4.26 -9.26
N ARG A 140 -0.08 -3.26 -9.86
CA ARG A 140 1.37 -3.03 -9.80
C ARG A 140 1.66 -1.55 -9.75
N TRP A 141 2.83 -1.25 -9.28
CA TRP A 141 3.38 0.10 -9.33
C TRP A 141 4.89 0.07 -9.54
N ARG A 142 5.46 1.19 -9.95
CA ARG A 142 6.90 1.37 -10.11
C ARG A 142 7.27 2.84 -10.03
N PHE A 143 8.50 3.12 -9.69
CA PHE A 143 9.11 4.43 -9.87
C PHE A 143 9.79 4.45 -11.24
N ASP A 144 9.47 5.41 -12.08
CA ASP A 144 9.97 5.45 -13.47
C ASP A 144 11.27 6.27 -13.59
N GLU A 145 11.90 6.25 -14.78
CA GLU A 145 13.13 6.99 -15.06
C GLU A 145 12.96 8.52 -15.00
N ARG A 146 11.74 9.00 -14.92
CA ARG A 146 11.40 10.42 -14.73
C ARG A 146 11.07 10.74 -13.27
N GLU A 147 11.45 9.85 -12.38
CA GLU A 147 11.23 10.00 -10.94
C GLU A 147 9.75 10.19 -10.56
N ARG A 148 8.86 9.43 -11.23
CA ARG A 148 7.41 9.49 -10.97
C ARG A 148 6.90 8.12 -10.55
N LEU A 149 5.90 8.11 -9.70
CA LEU A 149 5.16 6.91 -9.37
C LEU A 149 4.21 6.56 -10.53
N VAL A 150 4.39 5.40 -11.15
CA VAL A 150 3.48 4.87 -12.16
C VAL A 150 2.68 3.73 -11.57
N ILE A 151 1.37 3.84 -11.59
CA ILE A 151 0.43 2.83 -11.08
C ILE A 151 -0.25 2.17 -12.28
N THR A 152 -0.19 0.84 -12.33
CA THR A 152 -0.94 0.02 -13.29
C THR A 152 -2.13 -0.58 -12.56
N GLU A 153 -3.33 -0.22 -12.99
CA GLU A 153 -4.58 -0.77 -12.47
C GLU A 153 -4.84 -2.16 -13.05
N ARG A 154 -5.70 -2.92 -12.39
CA ARG A 154 -6.13 -4.25 -12.82
C ARG A 154 -6.72 -4.29 -14.24
N ASN A 155 -7.34 -3.21 -14.71
CA ASN A 155 -7.88 -3.08 -16.07
C ASN A 155 -6.80 -2.76 -17.12
N GLY A 156 -5.53 -2.66 -16.71
CA GLY A 156 -4.39 -2.32 -17.56
C GLY A 156 -4.19 -0.81 -17.77
N ARG A 157 -5.01 0.04 -17.17
CA ARG A 157 -4.80 1.49 -17.24
C ARG A 157 -3.57 1.87 -16.43
N GLU A 158 -2.69 2.67 -17.01
CA GLU A 158 -1.59 3.29 -16.30
C GLU A 158 -1.87 4.76 -16.01
N SER A 159 -1.45 5.20 -14.84
CA SER A 159 -1.47 6.60 -14.42
C SER A 159 -0.13 6.96 -13.79
N ALA A 160 0.36 8.17 -14.06
CA ALA A 160 1.56 8.71 -13.45
C ALA A 160 1.16 9.69 -12.34
N TRP A 161 1.91 9.65 -11.26
CA TRP A 161 1.69 10.45 -10.07
C TRP A 161 3.01 11.08 -9.65
N ASP A 162 2.91 12.27 -9.09
CA ASP A 162 4.06 13.00 -8.58
C ASP A 162 3.73 13.61 -7.22
N TRP A 163 4.75 13.92 -6.45
CA TRP A 163 4.58 14.58 -5.16
C TRP A 163 4.32 16.06 -5.36
N LEU A 164 3.25 16.56 -4.78
CA LEU A 164 2.95 17.99 -4.74
C LEU A 164 2.79 18.43 -3.30
N THR A 165 3.63 19.32 -2.85
CA THR A 165 3.58 20.06 -1.58
C THR A 165 3.23 19.25 -0.32
N TRP A 166 2.24 18.35 -0.37
CA TRP A 166 1.73 17.61 0.79
C TRP A 166 1.11 16.23 0.45
N GLY A 167 1.38 15.68 -0.72
CA GLY A 167 0.88 14.37 -1.09
C GLY A 167 0.96 14.08 -2.59
N LEU A 168 0.58 12.85 -2.97
CA LEU A 168 0.58 12.41 -4.36
C LEU A 168 -0.58 13.03 -5.15
N SER A 169 -0.27 13.51 -6.34
CA SER A 169 -1.25 14.02 -7.30
C SER A 169 -1.09 13.34 -8.66
N ALA A 170 -2.20 12.98 -9.28
CA ALA A 170 -2.20 12.40 -10.60
C ALA A 170 -1.77 13.43 -11.65
N LEU A 171 -0.77 13.08 -12.46
CA LEU A 171 -0.39 13.86 -13.63
C LEU A 171 -1.40 13.60 -14.74
N GLY A 172 -2.16 14.62 -15.11
CA GLY A 172 -3.35 14.56 -15.98
C GLY A 172 -3.12 14.12 -17.42
N ASN A 173 -2.56 12.91 -17.65
CA ASN A 173 -2.72 12.15 -18.90
C ASN A 173 -2.33 10.69 -18.68
N PRO A 174 -3.12 9.71 -19.18
CA PRO A 174 -2.70 8.31 -19.11
C PRO A 174 -1.40 8.13 -19.88
N VAL A 175 -0.44 7.49 -19.26
CA VAL A 175 0.80 7.04 -19.92
C VAL A 175 0.38 6.08 -21.04
N ARG A 176 0.58 6.44 -22.31
CA ARG A 176 0.42 5.48 -23.41
C ARG A 176 1.53 4.45 -23.28
N ALA A 177 1.14 3.19 -23.10
CA ALA A 177 2.07 2.08 -23.23
C ALA A 177 2.66 2.13 -24.65
N GLY A 178 4.00 2.27 -24.73
CA GLY A 178 4.78 2.14 -25.94
C GLY A 178 5.10 0.68 -26.23
#